data_773fd5e08044d644757684c7a0f0482a
#
_entry.id   773fd5e08044d644757684c7a0f0482a
#
_cell.length_a   1.000
_cell.length_b   1.000
_cell.length_c   1.000
_cell.angle_alpha   90.00
_cell.angle_beta   90.00
_cell.angle_gamma   90.00
#
_symmetry.space_group_name_H-M   'P 1'
#
loop_
_entity.id
_entity.type
_entity.pdbx_description
1 polymer ?
#
loop_
_entity_poly.entity_id
_entity_poly.type
_entity_poly.pdbx_seq_one_letter_code
_entity_poly.pdbx_strand_id
1 'polypeptide(L)'
;GNRQSFQKHWIGQVPMEAELTRNAQTTPGLASFGHGTTALAGRENSCYSGDRPGNLGLFHTGCGGGQDGKGDFEIFSLTTAIQAVGEGNYGRLGPGQQQRYTHANAETMFSEPATGGTPDEQPGAMPEIFPSAPNGDASAGVPPNIDRCWACRSMFMQAWGNYGTIWPVVHQQLGVEPFLGQGELDVVPQVPPDQPSVAGSNIRLGAGSLDVSASQSGSTYTTRIDASSVPVRRVRIGYALPRGSTPVAVTLDGRPVSEYDTRSTNRGLELSVVTGPGAHTLGIVTG
;
A
#
# COMPACT_ATOMS: atom_id res chain seq x y z
N GLY A 1 4.92 17.80 25.88
CA GLY A 1 4.73 16.59 25.13
C GLY A 1 5.91 16.38 24.17
N ASN A 2 6.43 15.20 24.15
CA ASN A 2 7.53 14.86 23.25
C ASN A 2 7.06 14.93 21.80
N ARG A 3 7.49 15.94 21.06
CA ARG A 3 7.14 16.13 19.65
C ARG A 3 7.48 14.89 18.78
N GLN A 4 8.50 14.14 19.18
CA GLN A 4 8.92 12.94 18.46
C GLN A 4 7.94 11.79 18.62
N SER A 5 7.38 11.55 19.81
CA SER A 5 6.42 10.47 20.02
C SER A 5 5.09 10.71 19.29
N PHE A 6 4.62 11.95 19.26
CA PHE A 6 3.39 12.28 18.51
C PHE A 6 3.55 12.12 17.01
N GLN A 7 4.68 12.57 16.44
CA GLN A 7 4.95 12.42 15.01
C GLN A 7 5.11 10.96 14.58
N LYS A 8 5.45 10.09 15.51
CA LYS A 8 5.67 8.66 15.28
C LYS A 8 4.43 7.80 15.58
N HIS A 9 3.40 8.37 16.13
CA HIS A 9 2.10 7.71 16.33
C HIS A 9 1.41 7.49 14.99
N TRP A 10 0.59 6.43 14.89
CA TRP A 10 -0.14 6.09 13.66
C TRP A 10 -0.98 7.25 13.10
N ILE A 11 -1.53 8.11 13.95
CA ILE A 11 -2.26 9.32 13.54
C ILE A 11 -1.41 10.22 12.63
N GLY A 12 -0.09 10.23 12.81
CA GLY A 12 0.82 11.00 11.97
C GLY A 12 0.93 10.48 10.53
N GLN A 13 0.42 9.29 10.23
CA GLN A 13 0.41 8.69 8.89
C GLN A 13 -0.87 8.96 8.10
N VAL A 14 -1.98 9.21 8.79
CA VAL A 14 -3.29 9.47 8.17
C VAL A 14 -3.25 10.56 7.10
N PRO A 15 -2.47 11.67 7.25
CA PRO A 15 -2.35 12.64 6.17
C PRO A 15 -1.79 12.09 4.87
N MET A 16 -0.92 11.07 4.92
CA MET A 16 -0.37 10.43 3.72
C MET A 16 -1.33 9.36 3.17
N GLU A 17 -1.99 8.63 4.03
CA GLU A 17 -3.06 7.72 3.65
C GLU A 17 -4.19 8.45 2.91
N ALA A 18 -4.60 9.60 3.41
CA ALA A 18 -5.66 10.42 2.85
C ALA A 18 -5.18 11.42 1.77
N GLU A 19 -3.91 11.37 1.37
CA GLU A 19 -3.29 12.30 0.40
C GLU A 19 -3.46 13.80 0.75
N LEU A 20 -3.58 14.14 2.02
CA LEU A 20 -3.72 15.52 2.48
C LEU A 20 -2.41 16.32 2.38
N THR A 21 -1.29 15.63 2.30
CA THR A 21 0.03 16.24 2.10
C THR A 21 0.50 15.98 0.66
N ARG A 22 1.04 17.02 0.03
CA ARG A 22 1.60 16.89 -1.31
C ARG A 22 3.05 16.40 -1.24
N ASN A 23 3.47 15.71 -2.28
CA ASN A 23 4.88 15.42 -2.48
C ASN A 23 5.62 16.76 -2.78
N ALA A 24 6.76 17.01 -2.14
CA ALA A 24 7.57 18.22 -2.34
C ALA A 24 7.91 18.49 -3.80
N GLN A 25 8.06 17.44 -4.58
CA GLN A 25 8.38 17.55 -6.00
C GLN A 25 7.21 18.04 -6.86
N THR A 26 5.98 18.04 -6.36
CA THR A 26 4.81 18.54 -7.09
C THR A 26 4.59 20.05 -6.94
N THR A 27 5.26 20.70 -5.98
CA THR A 27 5.08 22.12 -5.72
C THR A 27 6.46 22.76 -5.47
N PRO A 28 7.19 23.16 -6.52
CA PRO A 28 8.47 23.85 -6.36
C PRO A 28 8.29 25.11 -5.48
N GLY A 29 9.18 25.30 -4.50
CA GLY A 29 9.17 26.45 -3.61
C GLY A 29 8.39 26.29 -2.31
N LEU A 30 7.66 25.21 -2.14
CA LEU A 30 7.00 24.87 -0.88
C LEU A 30 7.74 23.68 -0.21
N ALA A 31 9.00 23.89 0.14
CA ALA A 31 9.85 22.88 0.78
C ALA A 31 9.24 22.31 2.07
N SER A 32 8.31 23.01 2.69
CA SER A 32 7.56 22.55 3.86
C SER A 32 6.53 21.43 3.57
N PHE A 33 6.19 21.20 2.31
CA PHE A 33 5.22 20.18 1.91
C PHE A 33 5.83 18.89 1.36
N GLY A 34 7.16 18.77 1.36
CA GLY A 34 7.87 17.50 1.21
C GLY A 34 7.66 16.52 2.36
N HIS A 35 6.76 16.86 3.27
CA HIS A 35 6.56 16.12 4.49
C HIS A 35 5.94 14.73 4.29
N GLY A 36 5.17 14.51 3.22
CA GLY A 36 4.58 13.20 2.95
C GLY A 36 5.64 12.11 2.80
N THR A 37 6.49 12.22 1.79
CA THR A 37 7.57 11.25 1.57
C THR A 37 8.61 11.23 2.68
N THR A 38 8.92 12.38 3.28
CA THR A 38 9.86 12.47 4.41
C THR A 38 9.28 11.81 5.66
N ALA A 39 7.99 11.97 5.93
CA ALA A 39 7.33 11.34 7.06
C ALA A 39 7.27 9.81 6.89
N LEU A 40 6.93 9.33 5.69
CA LEU A 40 6.93 7.91 5.36
C LEU A 40 8.34 7.30 5.55
N ALA A 41 9.36 7.90 4.92
CA ALA A 41 10.75 7.47 5.06
C ALA A 41 11.26 7.52 6.52
N GLY A 42 10.81 8.50 7.30
CA GLY A 42 11.13 8.58 8.72
C GLY A 42 10.59 7.39 9.51
N ARG A 43 9.42 6.90 9.16
CA ARG A 43 8.83 5.71 9.80
C ARG A 43 9.47 4.42 9.32
N GLU A 44 9.78 4.29 8.04
CA GLU A 44 10.54 3.16 7.50
C GLU A 44 11.82 2.90 8.29
N ASN A 45 12.53 3.96 8.63
CA ASN A 45 13.85 3.86 9.24
C ASN A 45 13.83 3.76 10.77
N SER A 46 12.76 4.20 11.42
CA SER A 46 12.77 4.31 12.89
C SER A 46 11.60 3.65 13.60
N CYS A 47 10.55 3.28 12.89
CA CYS A 47 9.35 2.71 13.51
C CYS A 47 9.06 1.28 13.06
N TYR A 48 9.78 0.78 12.07
CA TYR A 48 9.68 -0.62 11.67
C TYR A 48 10.39 -1.52 12.68
N SER A 49 9.75 -2.61 13.05
CA SER A 49 10.24 -3.53 14.09
C SER A 49 11.49 -4.33 13.69
N GLY A 50 11.82 -4.34 12.42
CA GLY A 50 12.95 -5.09 11.85
C GLY A 50 12.54 -6.37 11.16
N ASP A 51 13.44 -6.91 10.36
CA ASP A 51 13.23 -8.13 9.57
C ASP A 51 13.65 -9.38 10.37
N ARG A 52 13.16 -9.52 11.60
CA ARG A 52 13.39 -10.73 12.41
C ARG A 52 12.13 -11.58 12.41
N PRO A 53 12.25 -12.90 12.55
CA PRO A 53 11.09 -13.74 12.76
C PRO A 53 10.22 -13.22 13.93
N GLY A 54 8.95 -13.05 13.70
CA GLY A 54 8.02 -12.47 14.67
C GLY A 54 7.99 -10.95 14.75
N ASN A 55 8.79 -10.24 13.96
CA ASN A 55 8.75 -8.78 13.85
C ASN A 55 8.13 -8.39 12.51
N LEU A 56 6.82 -8.26 12.49
CA LEU A 56 6.04 -8.13 11.26
C LEU A 56 5.29 -6.81 11.21
N GLY A 57 5.99 -5.71 10.98
CA GLY A 57 5.37 -4.42 10.74
C GLY A 57 5.85 -3.29 11.63
N LEU A 58 5.01 -2.28 11.78
CA LEU A 58 5.31 -1.07 12.52
C LEU A 58 4.81 -1.12 13.95
N PHE A 59 5.60 -0.55 14.85
CA PHE A 59 5.16 -0.32 16.21
C PHE A 59 4.00 0.67 16.28
N HIS A 60 3.11 0.45 17.23
CA HIS A 60 1.93 1.27 17.45
C HIS A 60 2.31 2.73 17.74
N THR A 61 3.15 2.94 18.72
CA THR A 61 3.63 4.26 19.12
C THR A 61 5.12 4.25 19.41
N GLY A 62 5.74 5.42 19.52
CA GLY A 62 7.11 5.55 20.00
C GLY A 62 8.20 4.87 19.18
N CYS A 63 7.86 4.25 18.05
CA CYS A 63 8.78 3.52 17.20
C CYS A 63 9.62 2.49 17.96
N GLY A 64 8.99 1.71 18.82
CA GLY A 64 9.62 0.64 19.58
C GLY A 64 10.49 1.12 20.73
N GLY A 65 10.56 2.41 20.95
CA GLY A 65 11.24 3.01 22.05
C GLY A 65 10.25 3.60 23.05
N GLY A 66 9.55 2.77 23.78
CA GLY A 66 8.79 3.24 24.93
C GLY A 66 9.72 4.01 25.86
N GLN A 67 9.68 5.34 25.79
CA GLN A 67 10.60 6.18 26.57
C GLN A 67 10.33 6.12 28.07
N ASP A 68 9.24 5.50 28.43
CA ASP A 68 8.72 5.39 29.80
C ASP A 68 8.53 3.94 30.25
N GLY A 69 9.05 2.96 29.50
CA GLY A 69 8.93 1.54 29.85
C GLY A 69 7.49 1.04 29.81
N LYS A 70 6.61 1.75 29.14
CA LYS A 70 5.19 1.42 29.01
C LYS A 70 4.87 1.12 27.57
N GLY A 71 5.20 -0.06 27.15
CA GLY A 71 4.37 -0.85 26.27
C GLY A 71 4.04 -0.35 24.88
N ASP A 72 4.96 0.36 24.20
CA ASP A 72 4.77 0.67 22.78
C ASP A 72 5.58 -0.26 21.88
N PHE A 73 5.78 -1.48 22.34
CA PHE A 73 6.53 -2.50 21.63
C PHE A 73 5.64 -3.42 20.78
N GLU A 74 4.34 -3.18 20.80
CA GLU A 74 3.42 -3.94 20.00
C GLU A 74 3.46 -3.48 18.55
N ILE A 75 3.50 -4.44 17.65
CA ILE A 75 3.23 -4.23 16.23
C ILE A 75 1.73 -4.07 16.09
N PHE A 76 1.31 -3.04 15.37
CA PHE A 76 -0.10 -2.73 15.18
C PHE A 76 -0.47 -2.88 13.71
N SER A 77 -1.38 -3.80 13.42
CA SER A 77 -1.75 -4.10 12.03
C SER A 77 -2.33 -2.89 11.30
N LEU A 78 -3.11 -2.05 11.98
CA LEU A 78 -3.62 -0.81 11.41
C LEU A 78 -2.50 0.16 11.04
N THR A 79 -1.52 0.35 11.92
CA THR A 79 -0.37 1.24 11.66
C THR A 79 0.40 0.77 10.44
N THR A 80 0.62 -0.53 10.32
CA THR A 80 1.30 -1.17 9.20
C THR A 80 0.50 -0.99 7.91
N ALA A 81 -0.83 -1.17 7.98
CA ALA A 81 -1.74 -0.97 6.86
C ALA A 81 -1.74 0.49 6.37
N ILE A 82 -1.89 1.46 7.26
CA ILE A 82 -1.85 2.89 6.94
C ILE A 82 -0.53 3.27 6.27
N GLN A 83 0.60 2.72 6.74
CA GLN A 83 1.90 2.96 6.11
C GLN A 83 1.91 2.37 4.69
N ALA A 84 1.48 1.13 4.49
CA ALA A 84 1.45 0.49 3.18
C ALA A 84 0.63 1.31 2.17
N VAL A 85 -0.55 1.77 2.57
CA VAL A 85 -1.42 2.61 1.73
C VAL A 85 -0.78 3.98 1.48
N GLY A 86 -0.24 4.62 2.52
CA GLY A 86 0.49 5.88 2.40
C GLY A 86 1.66 5.78 1.41
N GLU A 87 2.48 4.73 1.50
CA GLU A 87 3.58 4.50 0.56
C GLU A 87 3.09 4.44 -0.89
N GLY A 88 2.04 3.66 -1.14
CA GLY A 88 1.44 3.52 -2.47
C GLY A 88 0.89 4.84 -3.02
N ASN A 89 0.23 5.64 -2.19
CA ASN A 89 -0.29 6.96 -2.58
C ASN A 89 0.82 7.91 -3.06
N TYR A 90 2.05 7.70 -2.63
CA TYR A 90 3.21 8.50 -3.04
C TYR A 90 4.13 7.78 -4.04
N GLY A 91 3.69 6.66 -4.60
CA GLY A 91 4.45 5.90 -5.60
C GLY A 91 5.71 5.22 -5.04
N ARG A 92 5.75 4.99 -3.75
CA ARG A 92 6.86 4.36 -3.02
C ARG A 92 6.61 2.86 -2.90
N LEU A 93 6.76 2.13 -4.00
CA LEU A 93 6.36 0.72 -4.11
C LEU A 93 7.49 -0.29 -3.88
N GLY A 94 8.71 0.16 -3.57
CA GLY A 94 9.88 -0.70 -3.46
C GLY A 94 9.87 -1.66 -2.26
N PRO A 95 10.85 -2.61 -2.19
CA PRO A 95 10.94 -3.64 -1.15
C PRO A 95 11.03 -3.11 0.27
N GLY A 96 11.69 -1.95 0.47
CA GLY A 96 11.78 -1.27 1.77
C GLY A 96 10.61 -0.34 2.07
N GLN A 97 9.61 -0.28 1.22
CA GLN A 97 8.50 0.67 1.22
C GLN A 97 7.17 -0.10 1.26
N GLN A 98 6.24 0.18 0.36
CA GLN A 98 4.92 -0.47 0.34
C GLN A 98 4.99 -1.99 0.47
N GLN A 99 5.85 -2.64 -0.31
CA GLN A 99 5.94 -4.11 -0.31
C GLN A 99 6.25 -4.67 1.07
N ARG A 100 7.19 -4.06 1.80
CA ARG A 100 7.54 -4.47 3.16
C ARG A 100 6.33 -4.50 4.08
N TYR A 101 5.55 -3.42 4.09
CA TYR A 101 4.41 -3.30 4.99
C TYR A 101 3.22 -4.14 4.56
N THR A 102 2.99 -4.25 3.26
CA THR A 102 1.95 -5.15 2.72
C THR A 102 2.28 -6.61 3.06
N HIS A 103 3.53 -7.01 2.87
CA HIS A 103 4.01 -8.36 3.18
C HIS A 103 3.94 -8.64 4.69
N ALA A 104 4.47 -7.73 5.50
CA ALA A 104 4.42 -7.85 6.95
C ALA A 104 2.98 -8.00 7.46
N ASN A 105 2.06 -7.21 6.94
CA ASN A 105 0.65 -7.30 7.32
C ASN A 105 0.00 -8.62 6.88
N ALA A 106 0.35 -9.14 5.71
CA ALA A 106 -0.11 -10.44 5.25
C ALA A 106 0.47 -11.58 6.11
N GLU A 107 1.75 -11.50 6.47
CA GLU A 107 2.40 -12.51 7.29
C GLU A 107 1.82 -12.59 8.72
N THR A 108 1.37 -11.48 9.29
CA THR A 108 0.72 -11.52 10.62
C THR A 108 -0.50 -12.44 10.65
N MET A 109 -1.17 -12.63 9.52
CA MET A 109 -2.31 -13.54 9.40
C MET A 109 -1.92 -15.03 9.50
N PHE A 110 -0.65 -15.35 9.25
CA PHE A 110 -0.16 -16.73 9.19
C PHE A 110 0.87 -17.06 10.29
N SER A 111 1.36 -16.04 11.00
CA SER A 111 2.40 -16.20 12.03
C SER A 111 1.87 -16.60 13.40
N GLU A 112 0.75 -17.20 13.44
CA GLU A 112 0.04 -17.68 14.59
C GLU A 112 0.67 -18.89 15.26
N PRO A 113 0.52 -19.01 16.57
CA PRO A 113 0.47 -17.96 17.57
C PRO A 113 1.88 -17.64 18.02
N ALA A 114 2.37 -16.46 17.70
CA ALA A 114 3.69 -16.05 18.15
C ALA A 114 3.83 -16.07 19.69
N THR A 115 2.75 -16.14 20.41
CA THR A 115 2.72 -15.94 21.85
C THR A 115 2.45 -17.19 22.68
N GLY A 116 2.30 -18.33 22.03
CA GLY A 116 2.32 -19.63 22.72
C GLY A 116 1.31 -19.82 23.84
N GLY A 117 0.14 -19.25 23.75
CA GLY A 117 -0.68 -19.29 24.92
C GLY A 117 -2.16 -19.52 24.79
N THR A 118 -2.73 -19.32 23.63
CA THR A 118 -4.15 -19.55 23.46
C THR A 118 -4.41 -20.50 22.29
N PRO A 119 -5.06 -21.62 22.56
CA PRO A 119 -5.39 -22.61 21.53
C PRO A 119 -6.46 -22.14 20.53
N ASP A 120 -6.96 -20.92 20.70
CA ASP A 120 -8.12 -20.41 19.96
C ASP A 120 -7.74 -19.50 18.78
N GLU A 121 -6.45 -19.26 18.57
CA GLU A 121 -5.95 -18.43 17.48
C GLU A 121 -5.97 -19.23 16.18
N GLN A 122 -6.58 -18.66 15.18
CA GLN A 122 -6.78 -19.33 13.90
C GLN A 122 -5.85 -18.73 12.84
N PRO A 123 -5.03 -19.54 12.16
CA PRO A 123 -4.29 -19.07 10.99
C PRO A 123 -5.24 -18.42 9.97
N GLY A 124 -4.85 -17.24 9.49
CA GLY A 124 -5.66 -16.46 8.58
C GLY A 124 -6.48 -15.35 9.25
N ALA A 125 -6.54 -15.31 10.58
CA ALA A 125 -7.11 -14.19 11.31
C ALA A 125 -6.13 -12.99 11.30
N MET A 126 -6.64 -11.78 11.13
CA MET A 126 -5.84 -10.56 11.24
C MET A 126 -5.94 -10.03 12.68
N PRO A 127 -4.87 -10.11 13.48
CA PRO A 127 -4.89 -9.56 14.83
C PRO A 127 -4.81 -8.04 14.82
N GLU A 128 -5.37 -7.40 15.84
CA GLU A 128 -5.23 -5.97 16.06
C GLU A 128 -3.77 -5.62 16.38
N ILE A 129 -3.21 -6.33 17.33
CA ILE A 129 -1.87 -6.13 17.86
C ILE A 129 -1.13 -7.44 17.77
N PHE A 130 0.13 -7.36 17.38
CA PHE A 130 1.02 -8.50 17.28
C PHE A 130 2.27 -8.24 18.13
N PRO A 131 2.71 -9.16 18.99
CA PRO A 131 3.90 -8.96 19.80
C PRO A 131 5.16 -8.91 18.96
N SER A 132 6.07 -8.03 19.31
CA SER A 132 7.40 -7.97 18.71
C SER A 132 8.33 -8.98 19.37
N ALA A 133 8.99 -9.81 18.57
CA ALA A 133 9.88 -10.86 19.09
C ALA A 133 10.95 -10.39 20.09
N PRO A 134 11.63 -9.22 19.91
CA PRO A 134 12.58 -8.77 20.91
C PRO A 134 11.95 -8.38 22.24
N ASN A 135 10.70 -8.04 22.22
CA ASN A 135 9.97 -7.48 23.37
C ASN A 135 8.97 -8.46 23.96
N GLY A 136 8.62 -9.50 23.21
CA GLY A 136 7.88 -10.67 23.70
C GLY A 136 8.76 -11.64 24.48
N ASP A 137 10.07 -11.45 24.50
CA ASP A 137 10.97 -12.26 25.28
C ASP A 137 10.94 -11.82 26.76
N ALA A 138 10.33 -12.66 27.57
CA ALA A 138 10.25 -12.45 29.01
C ALA A 138 11.62 -12.37 29.69
N SER A 139 12.68 -12.91 29.08
CA SER A 139 14.05 -12.87 29.58
C SER A 139 14.69 -11.49 29.44
N ALA A 140 14.17 -10.65 28.55
CA ALA A 140 14.69 -9.30 28.28
C ALA A 140 14.25 -8.24 29.32
N GLY A 141 13.53 -8.63 30.37
CA GLY A 141 13.08 -7.69 31.41
C GLY A 141 12.01 -6.70 30.95
N VAL A 142 11.40 -6.94 29.82
CA VAL A 142 10.28 -6.13 29.34
C VAL A 142 9.08 -6.34 30.26
N PRO A 143 8.40 -5.27 30.70
CA PRO A 143 7.22 -5.42 31.56
C PRO A 143 6.21 -6.37 30.94
N PRO A 144 5.50 -7.16 31.73
CA PRO A 144 4.39 -7.96 31.28
C PRO A 144 3.33 -7.03 30.67
N ASN A 145 3.22 -7.09 29.40
CA ASN A 145 2.50 -6.23 28.54
C ASN A 145 1.48 -7.07 27.77
N ILE A 146 0.81 -6.47 26.85
CA ILE A 146 -0.07 -7.11 25.89
C ILE A 146 0.59 -8.31 25.20
N ASP A 147 1.89 -8.27 25.02
CA ASP A 147 2.72 -9.35 24.48
C ASP A 147 2.56 -10.70 25.21
N ARG A 148 2.08 -10.69 26.44
CA ARG A 148 1.83 -11.92 27.22
C ARG A 148 0.37 -12.31 27.29
N CYS A 149 -0.50 -11.41 26.98
CA CYS A 149 -1.93 -11.65 26.92
C CYS A 149 -2.55 -10.71 25.90
N TRP A 150 -2.08 -10.78 24.65
CA TRP A 150 -2.64 -9.98 23.59
C TRP A 150 -4.13 -10.29 23.38
N ALA A 151 -4.55 -11.54 23.54
CA ALA A 151 -5.95 -11.93 23.54
C ALA A 151 -6.78 -11.22 24.63
N CYS A 152 -6.13 -10.69 25.69
CA CYS A 152 -6.81 -9.94 26.75
C CYS A 152 -7.11 -8.49 26.37
N ARG A 153 -6.45 -7.93 25.35
CA ARG A 153 -6.54 -6.54 24.95
C ARG A 153 -6.68 -6.32 23.44
N SER A 154 -6.36 -7.33 22.68
CA SER A 154 -6.37 -7.30 21.23
C SER A 154 -7.55 -8.10 20.71
N MET A 155 -8.15 -7.62 19.65
CA MET A 155 -9.07 -8.39 18.85
C MET A 155 -8.26 -9.29 17.91
N PHE A 156 -8.56 -10.58 17.87
CA PHE A 156 -7.90 -11.52 16.98
C PHE A 156 -8.48 -11.51 15.55
N MET A 157 -9.56 -10.80 15.32
CA MET A 157 -10.15 -10.57 13.99
C MET A 157 -10.45 -9.09 13.79
N GLN A 158 -9.45 -8.36 13.35
CA GLN A 158 -9.58 -6.94 13.03
C GLN A 158 -9.54 -6.71 11.52
N ALA A 159 -10.69 -6.37 10.97
CA ALA A 159 -10.84 -6.13 9.54
C ALA A 159 -9.99 -4.94 9.04
N TRP A 160 -9.70 -3.97 9.87
CA TRP A 160 -8.93 -2.77 9.48
C TRP A 160 -7.50 -3.06 9.03
N GLY A 161 -6.86 -4.10 9.55
CA GLY A 161 -5.55 -4.52 9.08
C GLY A 161 -5.58 -5.11 7.67
N ASN A 162 -6.68 -5.76 7.29
CA ASN A 162 -6.82 -6.43 6.00
C ASN A 162 -6.72 -5.46 4.82
N TYR A 163 -7.19 -4.23 4.96
CA TYR A 163 -7.10 -3.29 3.84
C TYR A 163 -5.64 -2.97 3.46
N GLY A 164 -4.70 -3.07 4.40
CA GLY A 164 -3.27 -2.92 4.14
C GLY A 164 -2.63 -4.04 3.32
N THR A 165 -3.35 -5.13 3.04
CA THR A 165 -2.92 -6.18 2.12
C THR A 165 -3.62 -6.06 0.77
N ILE A 166 -4.93 -5.84 0.76
CA ILE A 166 -5.76 -5.83 -0.44
C ILE A 166 -5.65 -4.50 -1.17
N TRP A 167 -5.79 -3.38 -0.45
CA TRP A 167 -5.77 -2.04 -1.05
C TRP A 167 -4.46 -1.74 -1.79
N PRO A 168 -3.26 -1.96 -1.20
CA PRO A 168 -2.00 -1.75 -1.92
C PRO A 168 -1.91 -2.53 -3.23
N VAL A 169 -2.36 -3.77 -3.24
CA VAL A 169 -2.27 -4.62 -4.43
C VAL A 169 -3.32 -4.24 -5.47
N VAL A 170 -4.59 -4.21 -5.08
CA VAL A 170 -5.70 -4.04 -6.04
C VAL A 170 -5.83 -2.59 -6.49
N HIS A 171 -5.83 -1.63 -5.55
CA HIS A 171 -6.08 -0.22 -5.89
C HIS A 171 -4.81 0.52 -6.31
N GLN A 172 -3.63 0.16 -5.78
CA GLN A 172 -2.43 0.95 -6.03
C GLN A 172 -1.48 0.30 -7.04
N GLN A 173 -1.19 -1.01 -6.92
CA GLN A 173 -0.33 -1.69 -7.91
C GLN A 173 -1.10 -2.03 -9.19
N LEU A 174 -2.27 -2.65 -9.08
CA LEU A 174 -3.14 -2.94 -10.24
C LEU A 174 -3.98 -1.73 -10.69
N GLY A 175 -4.10 -0.72 -9.85
CA GLY A 175 -4.74 0.56 -10.19
C GLY A 175 -6.25 0.48 -10.41
N VAL A 176 -6.94 -0.46 -9.77
CA VAL A 176 -8.37 -0.71 -10.00
C VAL A 176 -9.22 0.19 -9.12
N GLU A 177 -9.94 1.13 -9.73
CA GLU A 177 -10.85 2.06 -9.08
C GLU A 177 -12.25 1.96 -9.70
N PRO A 178 -13.15 1.18 -9.08
CA PRO A 178 -14.48 0.96 -9.61
C PRO A 178 -15.47 2.06 -9.16
N PHE A 179 -16.11 2.70 -10.12
CA PHE A 179 -17.22 3.63 -9.92
C PHE A 179 -18.51 3.04 -10.50
N LEU A 180 -18.86 1.82 -10.08
CA LEU A 180 -19.95 1.04 -10.67
C LEU A 180 -21.31 1.76 -10.65
N GLY A 181 -21.59 2.56 -9.60
CA GLY A 181 -22.79 3.37 -9.52
C GLY A 181 -22.89 4.45 -10.61
N GLN A 182 -21.76 4.85 -11.19
CA GLN A 182 -21.65 5.76 -12.31
C GLN A 182 -21.51 5.04 -13.65
N GLY A 183 -21.33 3.72 -13.62
CA GLY A 183 -21.06 2.91 -14.80
C GLY A 183 -19.64 3.12 -15.34
N GLU A 184 -18.69 3.42 -14.47
CA GLU A 184 -17.30 3.72 -14.82
C GLU A 184 -16.32 2.82 -14.07
N LEU A 185 -15.15 2.58 -14.68
CA LEU A 185 -14.04 1.86 -14.11
C LEU A 185 -12.73 2.54 -14.55
N ASP A 186 -11.89 2.90 -13.59
CA ASP A 186 -10.52 3.34 -13.87
C ASP A 186 -9.55 2.19 -13.56
N VAL A 187 -8.58 1.96 -14.46
CA VAL A 187 -7.50 0.99 -14.28
C VAL A 187 -6.19 1.67 -14.66
N VAL A 188 -5.48 2.17 -13.64
CA VAL A 188 -4.23 2.92 -13.79
C VAL A 188 -3.14 2.30 -12.91
N PRO A 189 -2.55 1.17 -13.33
CA PRO A 189 -1.56 0.46 -12.54
C PRO A 189 -0.24 1.21 -12.39
N GLN A 190 0.50 0.79 -11.36
CA GLN A 190 1.89 1.17 -11.15
C GLN A 190 2.69 -0.07 -10.73
N VAL A 191 3.60 -0.50 -11.58
CA VAL A 191 4.45 -1.66 -11.27
C VAL A 191 5.54 -1.24 -10.28
N PRO A 192 5.79 -2.03 -9.21
CA PRO A 192 6.91 -1.80 -8.32
C PRO A 192 8.26 -1.79 -9.06
N PRO A 193 9.23 -0.95 -8.65
CA PRO A 193 10.45 -0.72 -9.43
C PRO A 193 11.38 -1.94 -9.53
N ASP A 194 11.25 -2.89 -8.63
CA ASP A 194 12.03 -4.14 -8.59
C ASP A 194 11.32 -5.32 -9.26
N GLN A 195 10.11 -5.10 -9.80
CA GLN A 195 9.32 -6.12 -10.47
C GLN A 195 9.16 -5.78 -11.96
N PRO A 196 9.20 -6.79 -12.86
CA PRO A 196 8.94 -6.56 -14.28
C PRO A 196 7.45 -6.36 -14.58
N SER A 197 6.56 -6.89 -13.72
CA SER A 197 5.13 -6.87 -13.95
C SER A 197 4.34 -7.15 -12.67
N VAL A 198 3.06 -6.78 -12.72
CA VAL A 198 2.01 -7.17 -11.77
C VAL A 198 0.81 -7.71 -12.52
N ALA A 199 0.08 -8.65 -11.94
CA ALA A 199 -1.14 -9.18 -12.54
C ALA A 199 -2.14 -9.61 -11.46
N GLY A 200 -3.43 -9.46 -11.77
CA GLY A 200 -4.54 -9.96 -10.99
C GLY A 200 -5.63 -10.47 -11.92
N SER A 201 -6.20 -11.60 -11.60
CA SER A 201 -7.30 -12.20 -12.38
C SER A 201 -8.53 -12.42 -11.51
N ASN A 202 -9.68 -12.44 -12.16
CA ASN A 202 -10.97 -12.66 -11.53
C ASN A 202 -11.26 -11.69 -10.37
N ILE A 203 -10.84 -10.43 -10.50
CA ILE A 203 -11.15 -9.37 -9.54
C ILE A 203 -12.65 -9.10 -9.62
N ARG A 204 -13.39 -9.45 -8.57
CA ARG A 204 -14.86 -9.36 -8.57
C ARG A 204 -15.33 -7.91 -8.46
N LEU A 205 -16.07 -7.46 -9.47
CA LEU A 205 -16.64 -6.12 -9.57
C LEU A 205 -18.16 -6.23 -9.87
N GLY A 206 -18.96 -6.12 -8.84
CA GLY A 206 -20.41 -6.35 -8.96
C GLY A 206 -20.72 -7.78 -9.41
N ALA A 207 -21.48 -7.94 -10.49
CA ALA A 207 -21.83 -9.25 -11.06
C ALA A 207 -20.75 -9.81 -12.00
N GLY A 208 -19.76 -8.98 -12.37
CA GLY A 208 -18.68 -9.36 -13.30
C GLY A 208 -17.32 -9.55 -12.60
N SER A 209 -16.31 -9.72 -13.42
CA SER A 209 -14.92 -9.81 -13.01
C SER A 209 -14.01 -9.08 -14.00
N LEU A 210 -12.88 -8.62 -13.50
CA LEU A 210 -11.84 -7.92 -14.22
C LEU A 210 -10.53 -8.71 -14.13
N ASP A 211 -9.86 -8.85 -15.27
CA ASP A 211 -8.45 -9.26 -15.32
C ASP A 211 -7.59 -8.04 -15.64
N VAL A 212 -6.47 -7.89 -14.93
CA VAL A 212 -5.51 -6.80 -15.13
C VAL A 212 -4.11 -7.35 -15.14
N SER A 213 -3.29 -6.88 -16.07
CA SER A 213 -1.84 -7.03 -15.97
C SER A 213 -1.15 -5.76 -16.44
N ALA A 214 -0.04 -5.43 -15.77
CA ALA A 214 0.81 -4.31 -16.14
C ALA A 214 2.27 -4.74 -16.14
N SER A 215 3.07 -4.18 -17.04
CA SER A 215 4.50 -4.47 -17.15
C SER A 215 5.29 -3.21 -17.49
N GLN A 216 6.57 -3.22 -17.10
CA GLN A 216 7.54 -2.19 -17.45
C GLN A 216 8.84 -2.84 -17.95
N SER A 217 9.41 -2.27 -19.01
CA SER A 217 10.71 -2.70 -19.56
C SER A 217 11.40 -1.49 -20.19
N GLY A 218 12.45 -1.00 -19.53
CA GLY A 218 13.10 0.24 -19.95
C GLY A 218 12.11 1.41 -19.98
N SER A 219 11.97 2.04 -21.14
CA SER A 219 11.03 3.15 -21.37
C SER A 219 9.65 2.72 -21.87
N THR A 220 9.35 1.40 -21.87
CA THR A 220 8.10 0.86 -22.37
C THR A 220 7.23 0.37 -21.21
N TYR A 221 5.97 0.80 -21.22
CA TYR A 221 4.97 0.50 -20.21
C TYR A 221 3.73 -0.08 -20.89
N THR A 222 3.19 -1.16 -20.36
CA THR A 222 2.02 -1.83 -20.94
C THR A 222 1.01 -2.12 -19.85
N THR A 223 -0.26 -1.83 -20.12
CA THR A 223 -1.42 -2.25 -19.33
C THR A 223 -2.33 -3.09 -20.19
N ARG A 224 -2.74 -4.27 -19.72
CA ARG A 224 -3.77 -5.12 -20.33
C ARG A 224 -4.91 -5.32 -19.35
N ILE A 225 -6.11 -5.23 -19.85
CA ILE A 225 -7.34 -5.50 -19.09
C ILE A 225 -8.26 -6.42 -19.89
N ASP A 226 -9.08 -7.18 -19.18
CA ASP A 226 -10.32 -7.74 -19.70
C ASP A 226 -11.47 -7.35 -18.75
N ALA A 227 -12.26 -6.38 -19.18
CA ALA A 227 -13.42 -5.85 -18.48
C ALA A 227 -14.74 -6.23 -19.17
N SER A 228 -14.74 -7.26 -20.02
CA SER A 228 -15.90 -7.65 -20.86
C SER A 228 -17.14 -8.02 -20.04
N SER A 229 -16.97 -8.54 -18.83
CA SER A 229 -18.08 -8.94 -17.95
C SER A 229 -18.41 -7.88 -16.88
N VAL A 230 -17.62 -6.82 -16.75
CA VAL A 230 -17.85 -5.77 -15.75
C VAL A 230 -19.03 -4.90 -16.17
N PRO A 231 -20.01 -4.61 -15.29
CA PRO A 231 -21.21 -3.86 -15.64
C PRO A 231 -20.95 -2.34 -15.69
N VAL A 232 -20.07 -1.91 -16.59
CA VAL A 232 -19.72 -0.49 -16.79
C VAL A 232 -19.95 -0.10 -18.27
N ARG A 233 -20.02 1.18 -18.51
CA ARG A 233 -20.16 1.77 -19.86
C ARG A 233 -18.87 2.40 -20.35
N ARG A 234 -18.00 2.78 -19.41
CA ARG A 234 -16.78 3.53 -19.66
C ARG A 234 -15.63 2.93 -18.85
N VAL A 235 -14.52 2.74 -19.52
CA VAL A 235 -13.27 2.32 -18.90
C VAL A 235 -12.19 3.35 -19.19
N ARG A 236 -11.47 3.78 -18.18
CA ARG A 236 -10.24 4.53 -18.30
C ARG A 236 -9.07 3.59 -18.06
N ILE A 237 -8.36 3.23 -19.13
CA ILE A 237 -7.15 2.42 -19.06
C ILE A 237 -5.91 3.33 -19.06
N GLY A 238 -5.00 3.15 -18.12
CA GLY A 238 -3.83 4.02 -17.97
C GLY A 238 -2.59 3.31 -17.42
N TYR A 239 -1.62 4.12 -17.06
CA TYR A 239 -0.42 3.72 -16.33
C TYR A 239 0.11 4.92 -15.51
N ALA A 240 0.56 4.68 -14.28
CA ALA A 240 1.24 5.68 -13.48
C ALA A 240 2.75 5.63 -13.76
N LEU A 241 3.19 6.49 -14.66
CA LEU A 241 4.58 6.64 -15.09
C LEU A 241 5.44 7.31 -14.01
N PRO A 242 6.75 7.12 -14.03
CA PRO A 242 7.68 7.89 -13.21
C PRO A 242 7.46 9.39 -13.39
N ARG A 243 7.69 10.14 -12.33
CA ARG A 243 7.58 11.60 -12.36
C ARG A 243 8.55 12.20 -13.37
N GLY A 244 8.06 13.13 -14.18
CA GLY A 244 8.86 13.79 -15.22
C GLY A 244 8.97 12.99 -16.52
N SER A 245 8.30 11.85 -16.63
CA SER A 245 8.22 11.11 -17.90
C SER A 245 7.60 11.97 -19.00
N THR A 246 8.14 11.85 -20.22
CA THR A 246 7.59 12.46 -21.42
C THR A 246 7.11 11.35 -22.36
N PRO A 247 5.80 11.15 -22.54
CA PRO A 247 5.29 10.19 -23.49
C PRO A 247 5.68 10.58 -24.93
N VAL A 248 6.26 9.65 -25.68
CA VAL A 248 6.63 9.83 -27.10
C VAL A 248 5.78 8.99 -28.05
N ALA A 249 5.19 7.90 -27.55
CA ALA A 249 4.22 7.12 -28.28
C ALA A 249 3.19 6.52 -27.32
N VAL A 250 1.92 6.57 -27.74
CA VAL A 250 0.80 5.93 -27.03
C VAL A 250 0.01 5.11 -28.03
N THR A 251 -0.32 3.88 -27.68
CA THR A 251 -1.13 2.98 -28.50
C THR A 251 -2.25 2.34 -27.68
N LEU A 252 -3.42 2.19 -28.27
CA LEU A 252 -4.51 1.36 -27.74
C LEU A 252 -4.82 0.27 -28.74
N ASP A 253 -4.75 -0.99 -28.33
CA ASP A 253 -4.96 -2.18 -29.16
C ASP A 253 -4.09 -2.18 -30.44
N GLY A 254 -2.83 -1.74 -30.25
CA GLY A 254 -1.83 -1.65 -31.32
C GLY A 254 -2.00 -0.46 -32.27
N ARG A 255 -3.01 0.39 -32.07
CA ARG A 255 -3.24 1.60 -32.90
C ARG A 255 -2.74 2.83 -32.19
N PRO A 256 -2.03 3.75 -32.87
CA PRO A 256 -1.62 5.03 -32.30
C PRO A 256 -2.82 5.82 -31.78
N VAL A 257 -2.63 6.45 -30.62
CA VAL A 257 -3.61 7.34 -29.99
C VAL A 257 -2.97 8.70 -29.78
N SER A 258 -3.64 9.75 -30.31
CA SER A 258 -3.22 11.14 -30.14
C SER A 258 -3.95 11.86 -29.03
N GLU A 259 -5.13 11.35 -28.62
CA GLU A 259 -5.96 11.92 -27.56
C GLU A 259 -5.84 11.04 -26.31
N TYR A 260 -5.15 11.53 -25.30
CA TYR A 260 -5.02 10.91 -24.00
C TYR A 260 -4.93 11.97 -22.92
N ASP A 261 -5.36 11.62 -21.72
CA ASP A 261 -5.28 12.49 -20.55
C ASP A 261 -3.96 12.25 -19.80
N THR A 262 -3.41 13.32 -19.24
CA THR A 262 -2.28 13.23 -18.30
C THR A 262 -2.59 14.00 -17.02
N ARG A 263 -2.24 13.42 -15.88
CA ARG A 263 -2.43 14.04 -14.56
C ARG A 263 -1.18 13.81 -13.70
N SER A 264 -0.58 14.90 -13.22
CA SER A 264 0.47 14.81 -12.19
C SER A 264 -0.18 14.53 -10.83
N THR A 265 0.22 13.45 -10.20
CA THR A 265 -0.26 13.00 -8.89
C THR A 265 0.91 12.82 -7.92
N ASN A 266 0.61 12.46 -6.67
CA ASN A 266 1.67 12.06 -5.73
C ASN A 266 2.38 10.78 -6.18
N ARG A 267 1.71 9.89 -6.91
CA ARG A 267 2.27 8.65 -7.46
C ARG A 267 3.24 8.87 -8.61
N GLY A 268 3.05 9.89 -9.42
CA GLY A 268 3.82 10.17 -10.63
C GLY A 268 3.02 10.91 -11.69
N LEU A 269 3.27 10.60 -12.95
CA LEU A 269 2.50 11.08 -14.10
C LEU A 269 1.52 9.98 -14.52
N GLU A 270 0.26 10.13 -14.20
CA GLU A 270 -0.77 9.22 -14.71
C GLU A 270 -1.15 9.60 -16.14
N LEU A 271 -1.00 8.64 -17.06
CA LEU A 271 -1.47 8.75 -18.43
C LEU A 271 -2.63 7.79 -18.63
N SER A 272 -3.71 8.21 -19.27
CA SER A 272 -4.87 7.36 -19.50
C SER A 272 -5.59 7.67 -20.80
N VAL A 273 -6.26 6.63 -21.33
CA VAL A 273 -7.13 6.68 -22.49
C VAL A 273 -8.52 6.16 -22.10
N VAL A 274 -9.54 6.78 -22.63
CA VAL A 274 -10.94 6.36 -22.39
C VAL A 274 -11.38 5.40 -23.49
N THR A 275 -12.01 4.29 -23.08
CA THR A 275 -12.56 3.26 -23.98
C THR A 275 -13.88 2.70 -23.42
N GLY A 276 -14.51 1.78 -24.15
CA GLY A 276 -15.63 0.97 -23.66
C GLY A 276 -15.16 -0.23 -22.82
N PRO A 277 -16.09 -1.01 -22.25
CA PRO A 277 -15.76 -2.30 -21.66
C PRO A 277 -15.27 -3.27 -22.73
N GLY A 278 -14.37 -4.17 -22.35
CA GLY A 278 -13.78 -5.15 -23.26
C GLY A 278 -12.38 -5.55 -22.86
N ALA A 279 -11.74 -6.31 -23.76
CA ALA A 279 -10.33 -6.63 -23.65
C ALA A 279 -9.51 -5.54 -24.38
N HIS A 280 -8.61 -4.86 -23.65
CA HIS A 280 -7.81 -3.76 -24.20
C HIS A 280 -6.35 -3.86 -23.78
N THR A 281 -5.48 -3.34 -24.64
CA THR A 281 -4.03 -3.21 -24.37
C THR A 281 -3.60 -1.77 -24.63
N LEU A 282 -3.16 -1.08 -23.59
CA LEU A 282 -2.50 0.23 -23.67
C LEU A 282 -0.99 0.01 -23.69
N GLY A 283 -0.30 0.60 -24.65
CA GLY A 283 1.15 0.68 -24.73
C GLY A 283 1.62 2.14 -24.68
N ILE A 284 2.63 2.43 -23.85
CA ILE A 284 3.22 3.74 -23.70
C ILE A 284 4.74 3.61 -23.85
N VAL A 285 5.35 4.51 -24.65
CA VAL A 285 6.81 4.66 -24.73
C VAL A 285 7.13 6.06 -24.26
N THR A 286 8.14 6.20 -23.38
CA THR A 286 8.65 7.48 -22.89
C THR A 286 10.03 7.80 -23.46
N GLY A 287 10.37 9.09 -23.59
CA GLY A 287 11.66 9.56 -24.02
C GLY A 287 12.64 9.69 -22.86
#